data_9632e95a17b6c5efc2962de6b9d2dd85
#
_entry.id   9632e95a17b6c5efc2962de6b9d2dd85
#
_cell.length_a   1.000
_cell.length_b   1.000
_cell.length_c   1.000
_cell.angle_alpha   90.00
_cell.angle_beta   90.00
_cell.angle_gamma   90.00
#
_symmetry.space_group_name_H-M   'P 1'
#
loop_
_entity.id
_entity.type
_entity.pdbx_description
1 polymer ?
#
loop_
_entity_poly.entity_id
_entity_poly.type
_entity_poly.pdbx_seq_one_letter_code
_entity_poly.pdbx_strand_id
1 'polypeptide(L)' 'MIKEIVLDNTSVKYQITFKKNKNTYFYFKRKGYIQINASKYQKEKEILKFMKKNSESFVKKF' A
#
# COMPACT_ATOMS: atom_id res chain seq x y z
N MET A 1 -2.97 -6.42 10.32
CA MET A 1 -4.38 -6.49 9.89
C MET A 1 -4.48 -6.05 8.44
N ILE A 2 -5.12 -6.87 7.61
CA ILE A 2 -5.28 -6.55 6.19
C ILE A 2 -6.50 -5.66 5.99
N LYS A 3 -6.29 -4.55 5.30
CA LYS A 3 -7.36 -3.60 4.96
C LYS A 3 -7.59 -3.62 3.46
N GLU A 4 -8.60 -2.91 3.01
CA GLU A 4 -8.99 -2.87 1.61
C GLU A 4 -9.14 -1.43 1.13
N ILE A 5 -8.67 -1.17 -0.08
CA ILE A 5 -8.79 0.15 -0.72
C ILE A 5 -9.24 -0.05 -2.16
N VAL A 6 -10.06 0.85 -2.66
CA VAL A 6 -10.48 0.82 -4.06
C VAL A 6 -9.57 1.74 -4.87
N LEU A 7 -8.88 1.15 -5.83
CA LEU A 7 -8.00 1.86 -6.75
C LEU A 7 -8.48 1.59 -8.17
N ASP A 8 -8.80 2.65 -8.91
CA ASP A 8 -9.22 2.52 -10.32
C ASP A 8 -10.38 1.52 -10.47
N ASN A 9 -11.38 1.62 -9.60
CA ASN A 9 -12.54 0.70 -9.56
C ASN A 9 -12.15 -0.75 -9.24
N THR A 10 -10.95 -0.97 -8.72
CA THR A 10 -10.48 -2.30 -8.35
C THR A 10 -10.23 -2.34 -6.85
N SER A 11 -10.79 -3.35 -6.19
CA SER A 11 -10.58 -3.54 -4.75
C SER A 11 -9.21 -4.19 -4.54
N VAL A 12 -8.37 -3.55 -3.75
CA VAL A 12 -7.01 -4.02 -3.47
C VAL A 12 -6.83 -4.16 -1.97
N LYS A 13 -6.30 -5.30 -1.54
CA LYS A 13 -6.02 -5.54 -0.13
C LYS A 13 -4.60 -5.08 0.20
N TYR A 14 -4.43 -4.52 1.38
CA TYR A 14 -3.12 -4.05 1.82
C TYR A 14 -2.95 -4.21 3.32
N GLN A 15 -1.69 -4.25 3.74
CA GLN A 15 -1.33 -4.29 5.15
C GLN A 15 -0.16 -3.35 5.37
N ILE A 16 -0.27 -2.48 6.38
CA ILE A 16 0.78 -1.52 6.69
C ILE A 16 1.45 -1.88 8.01
N THR A 17 2.78 -1.94 7.98
CA THR A 17 3.60 -2.10 9.17
C THR A 17 4.51 -0.89 9.28
N PHE A 18 4.45 -0.18 10.40
CA PHE A 18 5.31 0.99 10.62
C PHE A 18 6.61 0.54 11.26
N LYS A 19 7.73 0.91 10.65
CA LYS A 19 9.07 0.52 11.10
C LYS A 19 9.98 1.75 11.15
N LYS A 20 11.17 1.58 11.73
CA LYS A 20 12.17 2.63 11.78
C LYS A 20 12.90 2.76 10.44
N ASN A 21 12.16 2.78 9.35
CA ASN A 21 12.71 2.96 8.02
C ASN A 21 12.73 4.44 7.65
N LYS A 22 13.66 4.83 6.81
CA LYS A 22 13.68 6.18 6.27
C LYS A 22 12.68 6.32 5.12
N ASN A 23 12.41 5.23 4.41
CA ASN A 23 11.53 5.21 3.25
C ASN A 23 10.41 4.20 3.44
N THR A 24 9.38 4.35 2.62
CA THR A 24 8.26 3.42 2.58
C THR A 24 8.47 2.44 1.43
N TYR A 25 8.30 1.16 1.71
CA TYR A 25 8.48 0.10 0.71
C TYR A 25 7.19 -0.64 0.48
N PHE A 26 6.92 -1.00 -0.78
CA PHE A 26 5.72 -1.73 -1.19
C PHE A 26 6.13 -3.08 -1.73
N TYR A 27 5.54 -4.14 -1.17
CA TYR A 27 5.80 -5.51 -1.61
C TYR A 27 4.50 -6.17 -2.05
N PHE A 28 4.49 -6.67 -3.28
CA PHE A 28 3.31 -7.34 -3.83
C PHE A 28 3.38 -8.82 -3.49
N LYS A 29 2.46 -9.27 -2.65
CA LYS A 29 2.44 -10.65 -2.17
C LYS A 29 1.56 -11.53 -3.05
N ARG A 30 2.00 -12.77 -3.29
CA ARG A 30 1.26 -13.73 -4.10
C ARG A 30 -0.11 -14.07 -3.51
N LYS A 31 -0.30 -13.85 -2.23
CA LYS A 31 -1.58 -14.10 -1.56
C LYS A 31 -2.65 -13.04 -1.89
N GLY A 32 -2.33 -12.08 -2.73
CA GLY A 32 -3.30 -11.11 -3.21
C GLY A 32 -3.40 -9.85 -2.36
N TYR A 33 -2.34 -9.46 -1.69
CA TYR A 33 -2.33 -8.21 -0.93
C TYR A 33 -0.97 -7.52 -1.07
N ILE A 34 -0.96 -6.23 -0.72
CA ILE A 34 0.27 -5.42 -0.72
C ILE A 34 0.76 -5.29 0.71
N GLN A 35 1.98 -5.70 0.98
CA GLN A 35 2.62 -5.45 2.26
C GLN A 35 3.37 -4.14 2.17
N ILE A 36 3.01 -3.18 3.02
CA ILE A 36 3.63 -1.86 3.04
C ILE A 36 4.45 -1.72 4.32
N ASN A 37 5.76 -1.57 4.16
CA ASN A 37 6.66 -1.29 5.28
C ASN A 37 6.90 0.22 5.29
N ALA A 38 6.15 0.92 6.11
CA ALA A 38 6.14 2.37 6.14
C ALA A 38 7.10 2.92 7.19
N SER A 39 7.62 4.12 6.93
CA SER A 39 8.36 4.88 7.93
C SER A 39 7.43 5.26 9.07
N LYS A 40 7.91 5.17 10.31
CA LYS A 40 7.12 5.57 11.47
C LYS A 40 6.77 7.06 11.46
N TYR A 41 7.46 7.84 10.65
CA TYR A 41 7.21 9.27 10.51
C TYR A 41 6.15 9.59 9.48
N GLN A 42 5.72 8.59 8.71
CA GLN A 42 4.73 8.76 7.66
C GLN A 42 3.36 8.30 8.16
N LYS A 43 2.32 9.03 7.78
CA LYS A 43 0.96 8.71 8.18
C LYS A 43 0.30 7.79 7.16
N GLU A 44 -0.60 6.92 7.62
CA GLU A 44 -1.36 6.02 6.73
C GLU A 44 -2.09 6.82 5.65
N LYS A 45 -2.67 7.96 6.01
CA LYS A 45 -3.37 8.83 5.08
C LYS A 45 -2.49 9.23 3.90
N GLU A 46 -1.24 9.55 4.15
CA GLU A 46 -0.29 9.93 3.10
C GLU A 46 0.04 8.75 2.19
N ILE A 47 0.18 7.58 2.78
CA ILE A 47 0.47 6.35 2.03
C ILE A 47 -0.69 6.00 1.10
N LEU A 48 -1.93 6.09 1.60
CA LEU A 48 -3.11 5.81 0.80
C LEU A 48 -3.26 6.83 -0.34
N LYS A 49 -2.95 8.09 -0.07
CA LYS A 49 -2.97 9.14 -1.08
C LYS A 49 -1.98 8.83 -2.20
N PHE A 50 -0.79 8.37 -1.84
CA PHE A 50 0.23 7.96 -2.82
C PHE A 50 -0.26 6.79 -3.67
N MET A 51 -0.90 5.80 -3.05
CA MET A 51 -1.44 4.66 -3.76
C MET A 51 -2.52 5.08 -4.76
N LYS A 52 -3.41 6.00 -4.36
CA LYS A 52 -4.46 6.51 -5.23
C LYS A 52 -3.88 7.30 -6.42
N LYS A 53 -2.82 8.06 -6.17
CA LYS A 53 -2.16 8.83 -7.22
C LYS A 53 -1.50 7.92 -8.25
N ASN A 54 -1.00 6.76 -7.82
CA ASN A 54 -0.32 5.80 -8.67
C ASN A 54 -1.14 4.52 -8.82
N SER A 55 -2.46 4.63 -8.80
CA SER A 55 -3.35 3.47 -8.81
C SER A 55 -3.08 2.51 -9.96
N GLU A 56 -2.81 3.03 -11.15
CA GLU A 56 -2.54 2.19 -12.31
C GLU A 56 -1.37 1.25 -12.07
N SER A 57 -0.29 1.75 -11.47
CA SER A 57 0.89 0.94 -11.19
C SER A 57 0.58 -0.19 -10.20
N PHE A 58 -0.26 0.10 -9.20
CA PHE A 58 -0.61 -0.90 -8.20
C PHE A 58 -1.59 -1.94 -8.73
N VAL A 59 -2.53 -1.52 -9.55
CA VAL A 59 -3.55 -2.43 -10.11
C VAL A 59 -2.93 -3.39 -11.14
N LYS A 60 -2.02 -2.90 -11.98
CA LYS A 60 -1.39 -3.73 -13.00
C LYS A 60 -0.55 -4.88 -12.44
N LYS A 61 -0.13 -4.80 -11.18
CA LYS A 61 0.68 -5.85 -10.56
C LYS A 61 -0.17 -6.98 -9.97
N PHE A 62 -1.45 -6.84 -10.00
CA PHE A 62 -2.41 -7.89 -9.65
C PHE A 62 -3.16 -8.36 -10.88
#